data_0e2d20aefc055c9f3bc65e02865dfa8c
#
_entry.id   0e2d20aefc055c9f3bc65e02865dfa8c
#
_cell.length_a   1.000
_cell.length_b   1.000
_cell.length_c   1.000
_cell.angle_alpha   90.00
_cell.angle_beta   90.00
_cell.angle_gamma   90.00
#
_symmetry.space_group_name_H-M   'P 1'
#
loop_
_entity.id
_entity.type
_entity.pdbx_description
1 polymer ?
#
loop_
_entity_poly.entity_id
_entity_poly.type
_entity_poly.pdbx_seq_one_letter_code
_entity_poly.pdbx_strand_id
1 'polypeptide(L)'
;MPAFIRSYVRFMDRIADYIGYVAMYLVFVMMGIFIFDVIMDKVFNLPQNWVLETAQFTLAAYYFMAGPKTMKDDDHVRMDLIYANLSDRGKARIDAVTIFVLMFYLGVMLVGALSSLQYSWETNQRLPSLWAPSIVPIKVLMVVCLILMILQAIAIFFRDIARARGSEI
;
A
#
# COMPACT_ATOMS: atom_id res chain seq x y z
N MET A 1 27.68 -7.53 5.24
CA MET A 1 26.38 -7.82 5.91
C MET A 1 26.09 -9.32 5.91
N PRO A 2 25.38 -9.87 6.94
CA PRO A 2 25.01 -11.29 6.95
C PRO A 2 24.14 -11.66 5.74
N ALA A 3 24.37 -12.86 5.19
CA ALA A 3 23.65 -13.34 3.99
C ALA A 3 22.11 -13.36 4.16
N PHE A 4 21.67 -13.55 5.40
CA PHE A 4 20.25 -13.56 5.77
C PHE A 4 19.57 -12.20 5.49
N ILE A 5 20.19 -11.07 5.81
CA ILE A 5 19.63 -9.73 5.58
C ILE A 5 19.49 -9.45 4.08
N ARG A 6 20.50 -9.85 3.28
CA ARG A 6 20.41 -9.72 1.81
C ARG A 6 19.27 -10.55 1.21
N SER A 7 19.07 -11.76 1.75
CA SER A 7 17.97 -12.62 1.29
C SER A 7 16.61 -12.04 1.63
N TYR A 8 16.46 -11.50 2.85
CA TYR A 8 15.25 -10.84 3.32
C TYR A 8 14.88 -9.62 2.45
N VAL A 9 15.84 -8.71 2.24
CA VAL A 9 15.61 -7.50 1.40
C VAL A 9 15.16 -7.90 -0.01
N ARG A 10 15.87 -8.81 -0.67
CA ARG A 10 15.52 -9.29 -2.02
C ARG A 10 14.16 -9.98 -2.07
N PHE A 11 13.79 -10.70 -1.02
CA PHE A 11 12.48 -11.34 -0.94
C PHE A 11 11.36 -10.32 -0.82
N MET A 12 11.52 -9.33 0.06
CA MET A 12 10.55 -8.26 0.23
C MET A 12 10.42 -7.41 -1.03
N ASP A 13 11.52 -7.09 -1.70
CA ASP A 13 11.51 -6.34 -2.95
C ASP A 13 10.74 -7.07 -4.06
N ARG A 14 10.86 -8.41 -4.15
CA ARG A 14 10.08 -9.21 -5.12
C ARG A 14 8.58 -9.21 -4.80
N ILE A 15 8.22 -9.31 -3.51
CA ILE A 15 6.81 -9.24 -3.09
C ILE A 15 6.24 -7.88 -3.43
N ALA A 16 6.96 -6.80 -3.13
CA ALA A 16 6.54 -5.44 -3.45
C ALA A 16 6.33 -5.24 -4.97
N ASP A 17 7.23 -5.75 -5.81
CA ASP A 17 7.10 -5.71 -7.27
C ASP A 17 5.85 -6.48 -7.73
N TYR A 18 5.68 -7.72 -7.28
CA TYR A 18 4.55 -8.54 -7.68
C TYR A 18 3.20 -7.89 -7.31
N ILE A 19 3.09 -7.40 -6.08
CA ILE A 19 1.88 -6.72 -5.60
C ILE A 19 1.66 -5.42 -6.37
N GLY A 20 2.72 -4.66 -6.67
CA GLY A 20 2.64 -3.45 -7.47
C GLY A 20 2.16 -3.72 -8.91
N TYR A 21 2.60 -4.82 -9.53
CA TYR A 21 2.06 -5.22 -10.84
C TYR A 21 0.58 -5.60 -10.77
N VAL A 22 0.15 -6.33 -9.74
CA VAL A 22 -1.27 -6.63 -9.53
C VAL A 22 -2.06 -5.33 -9.34
N ALA A 23 -1.56 -4.40 -8.53
CA ALA A 23 -2.19 -3.10 -8.33
C ALA A 23 -2.35 -2.33 -9.65
N MET A 24 -1.33 -2.34 -10.51
CA MET A 24 -1.40 -1.70 -11.82
C MET A 24 -2.54 -2.26 -12.68
N TYR A 25 -2.73 -3.57 -12.69
CA TYR A 25 -3.83 -4.19 -13.45
C TYR A 25 -5.21 -3.91 -12.87
N LEU A 26 -5.34 -3.63 -11.56
CA LEU A 26 -6.62 -3.25 -10.97
C LEU A 26 -7.19 -1.95 -11.57
N VAL A 27 -6.33 -1.03 -12.02
CA VAL A 27 -6.77 0.19 -12.71
C VAL A 27 -7.49 -0.15 -14.01
N PHE A 28 -6.95 -1.09 -14.79
CA PHE A 28 -7.61 -1.54 -16.03
C PHE A 28 -8.92 -2.28 -15.75
N VAL A 29 -8.97 -3.07 -14.69
CA VAL A 29 -10.21 -3.72 -14.23
C VAL A 29 -11.26 -2.67 -13.88
N MET A 30 -10.89 -1.65 -13.11
CA MET A 30 -11.80 -0.55 -12.74
C MET A 30 -12.31 0.20 -13.97
N MET A 31 -11.40 0.48 -14.93
CA MET A 31 -11.78 1.12 -16.19
C MET A 31 -12.78 0.27 -16.98
N GLY A 32 -12.56 -1.06 -17.05
CA GLY A 32 -13.48 -2.00 -17.67
C GLY A 32 -14.86 -2.03 -17.01
N ILE A 33 -14.93 -1.99 -15.69
CA ILE A 33 -16.17 -1.94 -14.92
C ILE A 33 -16.96 -0.66 -15.25
N PHE A 34 -16.31 0.49 -15.30
CA PHE A 34 -16.99 1.75 -15.64
C PHE A 34 -17.46 1.78 -17.11
N ILE A 35 -16.67 1.27 -18.05
CA ILE A 35 -17.10 1.16 -19.46
C ILE A 35 -18.32 0.25 -19.58
N PHE A 36 -18.31 -0.89 -18.87
CA PHE A 36 -19.44 -1.81 -18.81
C PHE A 36 -20.70 -1.11 -18.28
N ASP A 37 -20.57 -0.34 -17.17
CA ASP A 37 -21.67 0.40 -16.57
C ASP A 37 -22.31 1.39 -17.56
N VAL A 38 -21.48 2.19 -18.22
CA VAL A 38 -21.95 3.15 -19.23
C VAL A 38 -22.69 2.47 -20.37
N ILE A 39 -22.19 1.33 -20.85
CA ILE A 39 -22.87 0.57 -21.92
C ILE A 39 -24.22 0.03 -21.42
N MET A 40 -24.27 -0.56 -20.22
CA MET A 40 -25.50 -1.12 -19.65
C MET A 40 -26.55 -0.02 -19.39
N ASP A 41 -26.12 1.13 -18.86
CA ASP A 41 -27.04 2.24 -18.58
C ASP A 41 -27.53 2.93 -19.87
N LYS A 42 -26.64 3.27 -20.82
CA LYS A 42 -26.95 4.09 -21.97
C LYS A 42 -27.52 3.33 -23.19
N VAL A 43 -27.07 2.07 -23.37
CA VAL A 43 -27.50 1.28 -24.54
C VAL A 43 -28.68 0.38 -24.17
N PHE A 44 -28.62 -0.26 -22.99
CA PHE A 44 -29.64 -1.24 -22.59
C PHE A 44 -30.66 -0.69 -21.58
N ASN A 45 -30.46 0.53 -21.05
CA ASN A 45 -31.29 1.14 -20.00
C ASN A 45 -31.41 0.26 -18.74
N LEU A 46 -30.34 -0.45 -18.39
CA LEU A 46 -30.24 -1.35 -17.25
C LEU A 46 -29.20 -0.81 -16.24
N PRO A 47 -29.59 0.09 -15.31
CA PRO A 47 -28.65 0.63 -14.32
C PRO A 47 -28.14 -0.45 -13.37
N GLN A 48 -26.85 -0.45 -13.13
CA GLN A 48 -26.15 -1.47 -12.31
C GLN A 48 -25.85 -0.92 -10.91
N ASN A 49 -26.53 -1.42 -9.88
CA ASN A 49 -26.39 -0.93 -8.50
C ASN A 49 -25.08 -1.35 -7.82
N TRP A 50 -24.34 -2.33 -8.36
CA TRP A 50 -23.13 -2.89 -7.76
C TRP A 50 -21.82 -2.24 -8.25
N VAL A 51 -21.88 -1.51 -9.35
CA VAL A 51 -20.68 -0.97 -10.03
C VAL A 51 -19.94 0.03 -9.16
N LEU A 52 -20.67 0.96 -8.53
CA LEU A 52 -20.04 2.00 -7.71
C LEU A 52 -19.28 1.43 -6.53
N GLU A 53 -19.88 0.47 -5.82
CA GLU A 53 -19.24 -0.17 -4.66
C GLU A 53 -18.06 -1.05 -5.08
N THR A 54 -18.18 -1.79 -6.19
CA THR A 54 -17.07 -2.58 -6.73
C THR A 54 -15.91 -1.68 -7.13
N ALA A 55 -16.19 -0.54 -7.77
CA ALA A 55 -15.18 0.44 -8.13
C ALA A 55 -14.49 1.03 -6.89
N GLN A 56 -15.24 1.37 -5.83
CA GLN A 56 -14.68 1.85 -4.56
C GLN A 56 -13.77 0.81 -3.90
N PHE A 57 -14.17 -0.45 -3.87
CA PHE A 57 -13.35 -1.53 -3.31
C PHE A 57 -12.09 -1.78 -4.15
N THR A 58 -12.21 -1.76 -5.47
CA THR A 58 -11.07 -1.91 -6.38
C THR A 58 -10.10 -0.74 -6.23
N LEU A 59 -10.60 0.48 -6.09
CA LEU A 59 -9.78 1.67 -5.86
C LEU A 59 -9.05 1.60 -4.51
N ALA A 60 -9.75 1.22 -3.45
CA ALA A 60 -9.13 1.03 -2.13
C ALA A 60 -8.06 -0.06 -2.17
N ALA A 61 -8.34 -1.20 -2.83
CA ALA A 61 -7.37 -2.28 -3.03
C ALA A 61 -6.14 -1.78 -3.78
N TYR A 62 -6.33 -1.03 -4.87
CA TYR A 62 -5.25 -0.43 -5.65
C TYR A 62 -4.33 0.43 -4.79
N TYR A 63 -4.87 1.37 -4.01
CA TYR A 63 -4.06 2.26 -3.18
C TYR A 63 -3.27 1.51 -2.11
N PHE A 64 -3.89 0.55 -1.42
CA PHE A 64 -3.19 -0.21 -0.39
C PHE A 64 -2.13 -1.15 -0.99
N MET A 65 -2.40 -1.79 -2.12
CA MET A 65 -1.46 -2.69 -2.77
C MET A 65 -0.29 -1.94 -3.44
N ALA A 66 -0.49 -0.70 -3.89
CA ALA A 66 0.58 0.12 -4.43
C ALA A 66 1.59 0.56 -3.36
N GLY A 67 1.18 0.67 -2.09
CA GLY A 67 2.00 1.17 -0.99
C GLY A 67 3.37 0.53 -0.84
N PRO A 68 3.51 -0.79 -0.74
CA PRO A 68 4.81 -1.46 -0.62
C PRO A 68 5.76 -1.18 -1.79
N LYS A 69 5.24 -1.09 -3.02
CA LYS A 69 6.04 -0.81 -4.20
C LYS A 69 6.53 0.63 -4.23
N THR A 70 5.65 1.60 -3.98
CA THR A 70 6.06 3.02 -3.92
C THR A 70 7.09 3.30 -2.82
N MET A 71 7.01 2.55 -1.70
CA MET A 71 8.06 2.60 -0.67
C MET A 71 9.39 2.03 -1.15
N LYS A 72 9.37 0.92 -1.91
CA LYS A 72 10.59 0.31 -2.47
C LYS A 72 11.28 1.21 -3.48
N ASP A 73 10.50 1.80 -4.39
CA ASP A 73 11.01 2.60 -5.52
C ASP A 73 11.41 4.02 -5.09
N ASP A 74 11.22 4.36 -3.80
CA ASP A 74 11.56 5.67 -3.22
C ASP A 74 10.75 6.83 -3.84
N ASP A 75 9.59 6.50 -4.44
CA ASP A 75 8.68 7.43 -5.13
C ASP A 75 7.84 8.29 -4.17
N HIS A 76 8.15 8.24 -2.88
CA HIS A 76 7.53 9.15 -1.91
C HIS A 76 8.06 10.56 -2.13
N VAL A 77 7.13 11.51 -2.22
CA VAL A 77 7.46 12.93 -2.39
C VAL A 77 8.40 13.36 -1.26
N ARG A 78 9.70 13.50 -1.59
CA ARG A 78 10.70 14.11 -0.69
C ARG A 78 10.73 15.60 -0.97
N MET A 79 10.93 16.39 0.07
CA MET A 79 11.19 17.81 -0.10
C MET A 79 12.62 18.01 -0.66
N ASP A 80 12.78 17.79 -1.96
CA ASP A 80 14.09 17.86 -2.65
C ASP A 80 14.80 19.19 -2.44
N LEU A 81 14.06 20.28 -2.26
CA LEU A 81 14.61 21.62 -1.98
C LEU A 81 15.43 21.69 -0.68
N ILE A 82 15.01 20.99 0.38
CA ILE A 82 15.74 20.93 1.64
C ILE A 82 16.86 19.90 1.54
N TYR A 83 16.56 18.74 0.92
CA TYR A 83 17.47 17.61 0.81
C TYR A 83 18.69 17.92 -0.07
N ALA A 84 18.52 18.66 -1.18
CA ALA A 84 19.60 19.03 -2.09
C ALA A 84 20.71 19.87 -1.43
N ASN A 85 20.36 20.70 -0.44
CA ASN A 85 21.26 21.61 0.23
C ASN A 85 21.96 21.03 1.49
N LEU A 86 21.68 19.77 1.84
CA LEU A 86 22.26 19.14 3.02
C LEU A 86 23.54 18.36 2.69
N SER A 87 24.47 18.37 3.68
CA SER A 87 25.65 17.50 3.64
C SER A 87 25.22 16.02 3.74
N ASP A 88 26.06 15.09 3.26
CA ASP A 88 25.78 13.64 3.29
C ASP A 88 25.44 13.12 4.69
N ARG A 89 26.05 13.68 5.74
CA ARG A 89 25.73 13.38 7.13
C ARG A 89 24.36 13.92 7.56
N GLY A 90 23.95 15.07 7.00
CA GLY A 90 22.64 15.66 7.23
C GLY A 90 21.53 14.82 6.60
N LYS A 91 21.74 14.38 5.35
CA LYS A 91 20.85 13.48 4.63
C LYS A 91 20.62 12.19 5.40
N ALA A 92 21.69 11.51 5.83
CA ALA A 92 21.59 10.27 6.58
C ALA A 92 20.82 10.42 7.92
N ARG A 93 20.92 11.58 8.59
CA ARG A 93 20.15 11.83 9.82
C ARG A 93 18.67 12.03 9.54
N ILE A 94 18.33 12.78 8.50
CA ILE A 94 16.94 13.01 8.11
C ILE A 94 16.30 11.68 7.68
N ASP A 95 16.99 10.89 6.86
CA ASP A 95 16.50 9.57 6.43
C ASP A 95 16.23 8.64 7.63
N ALA A 96 17.15 8.61 8.61
CA ALA A 96 16.96 7.82 9.82
C ALA A 96 15.74 8.28 10.66
N VAL A 97 15.55 9.60 10.80
CA VAL A 97 14.39 10.16 11.53
C VAL A 97 13.10 9.87 10.76
N THR A 98 13.10 10.04 9.44
CA THR A 98 11.93 9.83 8.58
C THR A 98 11.49 8.38 8.61
N ILE A 99 12.42 7.42 8.53
CA ILE A 99 12.09 5.99 8.63
C ILE A 99 11.49 5.67 10.00
N PHE A 100 12.04 6.23 11.08
CA PHE A 100 11.49 5.99 12.42
C PHE A 100 10.06 6.53 12.56
N VAL A 101 9.81 7.76 12.10
CA VAL A 101 8.47 8.37 12.09
C VAL A 101 7.52 7.58 11.22
N LEU A 102 7.96 7.11 10.05
CA LEU A 102 7.17 6.28 9.16
C LEU A 102 6.79 4.94 9.81
N MET A 103 7.73 4.27 10.45
CA MET A 103 7.46 3.01 11.16
C MET A 103 6.47 3.22 12.32
N PHE A 104 6.62 4.31 13.07
CA PHE A 104 5.66 4.66 14.13
C PHE A 104 4.26 4.91 13.55
N TYR A 105 4.16 5.70 12.48
CA TYR A 105 2.90 5.97 11.80
C TYR A 105 2.22 4.69 11.30
N LEU A 106 2.96 3.84 10.60
CA LEU A 106 2.45 2.55 10.11
C LEU A 106 2.02 1.63 11.26
N GLY A 107 2.74 1.64 12.38
CA GLY A 107 2.38 0.89 13.58
C GLY A 107 1.05 1.34 14.18
N VAL A 108 0.85 2.65 14.33
CA VAL A 108 -0.42 3.21 14.79
C VAL A 108 -1.57 2.89 13.83
N MET A 109 -1.31 3.03 12.51
CA MET A 109 -2.27 2.66 11.47
C MET A 109 -2.64 1.18 11.53
N LEU A 110 -1.68 0.29 11.75
CA LEU A 110 -1.93 -1.15 11.87
C LEU A 110 -2.82 -1.47 13.08
N VAL A 111 -2.56 -0.86 14.24
CA VAL A 111 -3.40 -1.06 15.44
C VAL A 111 -4.83 -0.62 15.16
N GLY A 112 -5.01 0.56 14.54
CA GLY A 112 -6.34 1.06 14.14
C GLY A 112 -7.03 0.15 13.13
N ALA A 113 -6.28 -0.37 12.14
CA ALA A 113 -6.79 -1.28 11.12
C ALA A 113 -7.25 -2.62 11.72
N LEU A 114 -6.48 -3.19 12.65
CA LEU A 114 -6.83 -4.43 13.35
C LEU A 114 -8.10 -4.25 14.20
N SER A 115 -8.17 -3.18 14.99
CA SER A 115 -9.37 -2.85 15.78
C SER A 115 -10.60 -2.67 14.88
N SER A 116 -10.44 -1.94 13.77
CA SER A 116 -11.52 -1.73 12.79
C SER A 116 -11.95 -3.03 12.10
N LEU A 117 -11.00 -3.92 11.80
CA LEU A 117 -11.29 -5.24 11.22
C LEU A 117 -12.06 -6.12 12.21
N GLN A 118 -11.60 -6.19 13.46
CA GLN A 118 -12.27 -6.94 14.53
C GLN A 118 -13.71 -6.47 14.70
N TYR A 119 -13.93 -5.18 14.85
CA TYR A 119 -15.27 -4.61 14.97
C TYR A 119 -16.17 -4.97 13.78
N SER A 120 -15.65 -4.87 12.54
CA SER A 120 -16.43 -5.20 11.34
C SER A 120 -16.73 -6.68 11.22
N TRP A 121 -15.86 -7.53 11.74
CA TRP A 121 -16.07 -8.98 11.78
C TRP A 121 -17.18 -9.35 12.77
N GLU A 122 -17.12 -8.83 13.99
CA GLU A 122 -18.08 -9.10 15.05
C GLU A 122 -19.48 -8.58 14.71
N THR A 123 -19.57 -7.39 14.09
CA THR A 123 -20.84 -6.75 13.71
C THR A 123 -21.37 -7.17 12.33
N ASN A 124 -20.62 -8.01 11.58
CA ASN A 124 -20.94 -8.38 10.19
C ASN A 124 -21.27 -7.16 9.32
N GLN A 125 -20.42 -6.13 9.42
CA GLN A 125 -20.66 -4.80 8.86
C GLN A 125 -20.78 -4.86 7.32
N ARG A 126 -21.86 -4.22 6.79
CA ARG A 126 -22.14 -4.10 5.36
C ARG A 126 -22.30 -2.65 4.97
N LEU A 127 -22.06 -2.33 3.70
CA LEU A 127 -22.37 -1.00 3.17
C LEU A 127 -23.88 -0.74 3.20
N PRO A 128 -24.32 0.47 3.53
CA PRO A 128 -25.74 0.87 3.51
C PRO A 128 -26.19 1.19 2.07
N SER A 129 -26.15 0.20 1.19
CA SER A 129 -26.49 0.30 -0.23
C SER A 129 -27.46 -0.81 -0.65
N LEU A 130 -28.00 -0.71 -1.86
CA LEU A 130 -28.91 -1.74 -2.40
C LEU A 130 -28.25 -3.11 -2.55
N TRP A 131 -26.96 -3.14 -2.87
CA TRP A 131 -26.19 -4.36 -2.98
C TRP A 131 -25.66 -4.86 -1.63
N ALA A 132 -25.43 -3.94 -0.67
CA ALA A 132 -25.01 -4.19 0.70
C ALA A 132 -23.81 -5.17 0.82
N PRO A 133 -22.68 -4.96 0.10
CA PRO A 133 -21.53 -5.85 0.19
C PRO A 133 -20.88 -5.79 1.57
N SER A 134 -20.26 -6.91 1.99
CA SER A 134 -19.47 -6.94 3.22
C SER A 134 -18.22 -6.07 3.10
N ILE A 135 -17.90 -5.29 4.16
CA ILE A 135 -16.69 -4.46 4.22
C ILE A 135 -15.47 -5.28 4.70
N VAL A 136 -15.70 -6.46 5.26
CA VAL A 136 -14.64 -7.30 5.84
C VAL A 136 -13.50 -7.62 4.85
N PRO A 137 -13.75 -8.04 3.58
CA PRO A 137 -12.68 -8.40 2.65
C PRO A 137 -11.69 -7.25 2.39
N ILE A 138 -12.19 -6.03 2.22
CA ILE A 138 -11.31 -4.87 1.96
C ILE A 138 -10.50 -4.49 3.21
N LYS A 139 -11.06 -4.64 4.43
CA LYS A 139 -10.33 -4.42 5.67
C LYS A 139 -9.24 -5.46 5.91
N VAL A 140 -9.50 -6.73 5.57
CA VAL A 140 -8.46 -7.78 5.60
C VAL A 140 -7.31 -7.42 4.66
N LEU A 141 -7.61 -7.02 3.42
CA LEU A 141 -6.61 -6.61 2.46
C LEU A 141 -5.81 -5.40 2.98
N MET A 142 -6.47 -4.41 3.56
CA MET A 142 -5.82 -3.24 4.17
C MET A 142 -4.82 -3.66 5.26
N VAL A 143 -5.21 -4.54 6.18
CA VAL A 143 -4.31 -5.04 7.24
C VAL A 143 -3.11 -5.78 6.66
N VAL A 144 -3.32 -6.66 5.68
CA VAL A 144 -2.24 -7.39 5.01
C VAL A 144 -1.25 -6.43 4.34
N CYS A 145 -1.76 -5.43 3.60
CA CYS A 145 -0.90 -4.44 2.96
C CYS A 145 -0.14 -3.57 3.96
N LEU A 146 -0.74 -3.17 5.09
CA LEU A 146 -0.04 -2.44 6.14
C LEU A 146 1.09 -3.27 6.78
N ILE A 147 0.87 -4.56 7.00
CA ILE A 147 1.94 -5.46 7.47
C ILE A 147 3.07 -5.51 6.43
N LEU A 148 2.75 -5.65 5.16
CA LEU A 148 3.76 -5.66 4.09
C LEU A 148 4.51 -4.33 4.00
N MET A 149 3.84 -3.19 4.19
CA MET A 149 4.49 -1.88 4.24
C MET A 149 5.47 -1.77 5.41
N ILE A 150 5.12 -2.28 6.59
CA ILE A 150 6.03 -2.30 7.75
C ILE A 150 7.25 -3.18 7.46
N LEU A 151 7.04 -4.37 6.90
CA LEU A 151 8.13 -5.27 6.51
C LEU A 151 9.03 -4.63 5.45
N GLN A 152 8.46 -3.91 4.48
CA GLN A 152 9.23 -3.17 3.48
C GLN A 152 9.99 -2.00 4.10
N ALA A 153 9.41 -1.27 5.06
CA ALA A 153 10.10 -0.21 5.80
C ALA A 153 11.33 -0.74 6.55
N ILE A 154 11.21 -1.91 7.17
CA ILE A 154 12.33 -2.60 7.81
C ILE A 154 13.42 -3.00 6.78
N ALA A 155 13.03 -3.46 5.59
CA ALA A 155 13.97 -3.79 4.52
C ALA A 155 14.74 -2.55 4.03
N ILE A 156 14.04 -1.41 3.88
CA ILE A 156 14.64 -0.12 3.52
C ILE A 156 15.63 0.33 4.60
N PHE A 157 15.24 0.25 5.87
CA PHE A 157 16.12 0.59 6.99
C PHE A 157 17.43 -0.21 6.98
N PHE A 158 17.36 -1.53 6.73
CA PHE A 158 18.58 -2.34 6.59
C PHE A 158 19.42 -1.97 5.37
N ARG A 159 18.79 -1.59 4.26
CA ARG A 159 19.47 -1.13 3.05
C ARG A 159 20.21 0.18 3.29
N ASP A 160 19.61 1.12 4.00
CA ASP A 160 20.22 2.41 4.30
C ASP A 160 21.40 2.27 5.28
N ILE A 161 21.29 1.41 6.29
CA ILE A 161 22.44 1.07 7.17
C ILE A 161 23.58 0.43 6.37
N ALA A 162 23.25 -0.42 5.38
CA ALA A 162 24.28 -1.03 4.54
C ALA A 162 25.03 -0.01 3.69
N ARG A 163 24.30 0.92 3.06
CA ARG A 163 24.87 2.03 2.29
C ARG A 163 25.75 2.92 3.16
N ALA A 164 25.31 3.25 4.39
CA ALA A 164 26.09 4.04 5.33
C ALA A 164 27.41 3.36 5.75
N ARG A 165 27.49 2.02 5.67
CA ARG A 165 28.70 1.21 5.97
C ARG A 165 29.52 0.87 4.72
N GLY A 166 29.18 1.42 3.54
CA GLY A 166 29.89 1.17 2.30
C GLY A 166 29.78 -0.27 1.77
N SER A 167 28.77 -1.05 2.20
CA SER A 167 28.51 -2.41 1.71
C SER A 167 27.30 -2.38 0.77
N GLU A 168 27.50 -2.71 -0.52
CA GLU A 168 26.40 -2.91 -1.45
C GLU A 168 25.60 -4.18 -1.10
N ILE A 169 24.25 -4.09 -1.25
CA ILE A 169 23.31 -5.21 -1.06
C ILE A 169 22.79 -5.68 -2.40
#